data_2460093f85ef2cb219a414e412059346
#
_entry.id   2460093f85ef2cb219a414e412059346
#
_cell.length_a   1.000
_cell.length_b   1.000
_cell.length_c   1.000
_cell.angle_alpha   90.00
_cell.angle_beta   90.00
_cell.angle_gamma   90.00
#
_symmetry.space_group_name_H-M   'P 1'
#
loop_
_entity.id
_entity.type
_entity.pdbx_description
1 polymer ?
#
loop_
_entity_poly.entity_id
_entity_poly.type
_entity_poly.pdbx_seq_one_letter_code
_entity_poly.pdbx_strand_id
1 'polypeptide(L)'
;PANFNEIRMEDKKGAEQLFIHAEKNQDIEVENDETHWVGHDRTKTIDHDETVHVKHDRTETVDNNETITIGVDRTEKVGNNEKISIGANRTEDVGSNETISIGVDRTEKVGSNEKISIGANRTEDVGNDETISIGANRSESVGNNETISIGADRSESVGANETIDIGGNQSTSIGKNESRSVGQGRDTSVGKDDGLDVGKSFTLNAGDSITLVTGAASIRMKKDGSIVISGKNITIDGSGAINVKADKNVVVKGRKILQN
;
A
#
# COMPACT_ATOMS: atom_id res chain seq x y z
N PRO A 1 -42.71 7.07 -61.36
CA PRO A 1 -41.77 6.94 -62.44
C PRO A 1 -41.16 5.60 -62.45
N ALA A 2 -41.04 5.01 -63.63
CA ALA A 2 -40.29 3.78 -63.80
C ALA A 2 -38.84 4.01 -63.44
N ASN A 3 -38.13 2.93 -63.09
CA ASN A 3 -36.69 2.92 -62.77
C ASN A 3 -35.89 3.68 -63.86
N PHE A 4 -35.00 4.59 -63.43
CA PHE A 4 -34.24 5.42 -64.38
C PHE A 4 -32.87 5.76 -63.85
N ASN A 5 -31.91 6.00 -64.73
CA ASN A 5 -30.64 6.64 -64.45
C ASN A 5 -30.66 8.04 -65.02
N GLU A 6 -30.12 9.02 -64.30
CA GLU A 6 -30.13 10.43 -64.73
C GLU A 6 -28.80 11.11 -64.41
N ILE A 7 -28.34 11.92 -65.37
CA ILE A 7 -27.38 12.99 -65.13
C ILE A 7 -28.05 14.28 -65.55
N ARG A 8 -28.29 15.20 -64.63
CA ARG A 8 -28.96 16.46 -64.87
C ARG A 8 -28.08 17.63 -64.43
N MET A 9 -28.03 18.65 -65.25
CA MET A 9 -27.36 19.90 -64.94
C MET A 9 -28.42 21.03 -64.93
N GLU A 10 -28.39 21.83 -63.86
CA GLU A 10 -29.22 23.03 -63.73
C GLU A 10 -28.30 24.23 -63.50
N ASP A 11 -28.32 25.20 -64.41
CA ASP A 11 -27.43 26.38 -64.37
C ASP A 11 -28.22 27.68 -64.00
N LYS A 12 -29.44 27.55 -63.52
CA LYS A 12 -30.23 28.70 -63.06
C LYS A 12 -29.54 29.30 -61.81
N LYS A 13 -29.19 30.59 -61.95
CA LYS A 13 -28.52 31.34 -60.88
C LYS A 13 -29.27 31.23 -59.55
N GLY A 14 -28.59 30.72 -58.50
CA GLY A 14 -29.09 30.47 -57.14
C GLY A 14 -29.85 29.16 -56.99
N ALA A 15 -29.87 28.31 -58.02
CA ALA A 15 -30.40 26.94 -57.96
C ALA A 15 -29.54 25.95 -58.78
N GLU A 16 -28.31 26.30 -59.01
CA GLU A 16 -27.34 25.46 -59.74
C GLU A 16 -27.20 24.07 -59.07
N GLN A 17 -27.26 23.01 -59.89
CA GLN A 17 -27.17 21.65 -59.41
C GLN A 17 -26.59 20.71 -60.47
N LEU A 18 -25.65 19.87 -60.05
CA LEU A 18 -25.32 18.63 -60.75
C LEU A 18 -25.94 17.46 -59.99
N PHE A 19 -26.88 16.75 -60.59
CA PHE A 19 -27.55 15.60 -60.02
C PHE A 19 -27.16 14.35 -60.80
N ILE A 20 -26.66 13.34 -60.08
CA ILE A 20 -26.29 12.03 -60.63
C ILE A 20 -27.11 10.99 -59.86
N HIS A 21 -27.95 10.27 -60.57
CA HIS A 21 -28.78 9.21 -60.01
C HIS A 21 -28.55 7.91 -60.76
N ALA A 22 -28.19 6.87 -60.03
CA ALA A 22 -28.09 5.51 -60.52
C ALA A 22 -29.17 4.66 -59.81
N GLU A 23 -30.09 4.12 -60.56
CA GLU A 23 -31.20 3.30 -60.03
C GLU A 23 -30.71 2.03 -59.30
N LYS A 24 -29.56 1.47 -59.71
CA LYS A 24 -29.02 0.26 -59.14
C LYS A 24 -27.57 0.39 -58.73
N ASN A 25 -26.66 0.50 -59.66
CA ASN A 25 -25.22 0.52 -59.39
C ASN A 25 -24.59 1.78 -59.99
N GLN A 26 -23.65 2.35 -59.24
CA GLN A 26 -22.76 3.39 -59.76
C GLN A 26 -21.32 2.91 -59.50
N ASP A 27 -20.55 2.78 -60.57
CA ASP A 27 -19.13 2.41 -60.50
C ASP A 27 -18.31 3.63 -60.94
N ILE A 28 -17.35 4.04 -60.12
CA ILE A 28 -16.39 5.11 -60.39
C ILE A 28 -15.00 4.51 -60.31
N GLU A 29 -14.30 4.51 -61.42
CA GLU A 29 -12.91 4.05 -61.50
C GLU A 29 -12.01 5.22 -61.93
N VAL A 30 -10.95 5.48 -61.17
CA VAL A 30 -9.97 6.52 -61.44
C VAL A 30 -8.59 5.89 -61.43
N GLU A 31 -7.94 5.85 -62.61
CA GLU A 31 -6.65 5.14 -62.76
C GLU A 31 -5.45 5.87 -62.16
N ASN A 32 -5.57 7.18 -61.88
CA ASN A 32 -4.48 7.99 -61.38
C ASN A 32 -4.93 8.72 -60.10
N ASP A 33 -5.32 9.97 -60.20
CA ASP A 33 -5.60 10.81 -59.02
C ASP A 33 -7.06 11.25 -58.98
N GLU A 34 -7.69 11.22 -57.83
CA GLU A 34 -9.00 11.79 -57.56
C GLU A 34 -8.89 12.86 -56.48
N THR A 35 -9.44 14.04 -56.75
CA THR A 35 -9.49 15.14 -55.79
C THR A 35 -10.93 15.62 -55.59
N HIS A 36 -11.39 15.65 -54.37
CA HIS A 36 -12.69 16.20 -53.97
C HIS A 36 -12.49 17.44 -53.11
N TRP A 37 -12.97 18.58 -53.60
CA TRP A 37 -13.07 19.81 -52.83
C TRP A 37 -14.52 20.16 -52.62
N VAL A 38 -14.97 20.37 -51.39
CA VAL A 38 -16.31 20.75 -51.01
C VAL A 38 -16.25 22.07 -50.25
N GLY A 39 -16.76 23.14 -50.81
CA GLY A 39 -16.65 24.50 -50.29
C GLY A 39 -17.47 24.78 -49.04
N HIS A 40 -18.46 23.93 -48.69
CA HIS A 40 -19.30 24.10 -47.51
C HIS A 40 -19.53 22.75 -46.84
N ASP A 41 -20.67 22.11 -46.98
CA ASP A 41 -21.03 20.90 -46.26
C ASP A 41 -20.95 19.65 -47.13
N ARG A 42 -20.51 18.54 -46.57
CA ARG A 42 -20.57 17.21 -47.18
C ARG A 42 -21.34 16.26 -46.25
N THR A 43 -22.39 15.63 -46.78
CA THR A 43 -23.11 14.55 -46.09
C THR A 43 -22.93 13.24 -46.84
N LYS A 44 -22.64 12.17 -46.16
CA LYS A 44 -22.57 10.81 -46.69
C LYS A 44 -23.43 9.89 -45.83
N THR A 45 -24.40 9.20 -46.45
CA THR A 45 -25.24 8.20 -45.79
C THR A 45 -25.09 6.87 -46.53
N ILE A 46 -24.80 5.81 -45.77
CA ILE A 46 -24.68 4.44 -46.26
C ILE A 46 -25.68 3.60 -45.46
N ASP A 47 -26.67 3.05 -46.15
CA ASP A 47 -27.75 2.29 -45.51
C ASP A 47 -27.32 0.89 -45.06
N HIS A 48 -26.19 0.34 -45.53
CA HIS A 48 -25.74 -1.00 -45.23
C HIS A 48 -24.24 -0.99 -44.85
N ASP A 49 -23.36 -1.34 -45.74
CA ASP A 49 -21.95 -1.52 -45.39
C ASP A 49 -21.04 -0.52 -46.11
N GLU A 50 -20.02 -0.02 -45.44
CA GLU A 50 -18.91 0.71 -46.03
C GLU A 50 -17.59 -0.01 -45.76
N THR A 51 -16.79 -0.21 -46.81
CA THR A 51 -15.44 -0.75 -46.69
C THR A 51 -14.46 0.28 -47.29
N VAL A 52 -13.47 0.67 -46.50
CA VAL A 52 -12.38 1.54 -46.92
C VAL A 52 -11.07 0.78 -46.77
N HIS A 53 -10.33 0.59 -47.89
CA HIS A 53 -9.01 -0.04 -47.92
C HIS A 53 -7.97 0.93 -48.46
N VAL A 54 -7.07 1.42 -47.63
CA VAL A 54 -5.95 2.27 -47.97
C VAL A 54 -4.65 1.46 -47.90
N LYS A 55 -4.02 1.26 -49.08
CA LYS A 55 -2.81 0.39 -49.14
C LYS A 55 -1.55 1.04 -48.59
N HIS A 56 -1.53 2.34 -48.45
CA HIS A 56 -0.33 3.08 -47.96
C HIS A 56 -0.72 3.97 -46.76
N ASP A 57 -0.75 5.24 -46.91
CA ASP A 57 -0.99 6.16 -45.79
C ASP A 57 -2.38 6.78 -45.81
N ARG A 58 -3.00 6.94 -44.65
CA ARG A 58 -4.20 7.71 -44.42
C ARG A 58 -3.95 8.84 -43.44
N THR A 59 -4.24 10.06 -43.82
CA THR A 59 -4.22 11.23 -42.93
C THR A 59 -5.61 11.80 -42.82
N GLU A 60 -6.05 12.06 -41.61
CA GLU A 60 -7.30 12.69 -41.29
C GLU A 60 -7.08 13.87 -40.34
N THR A 61 -7.62 15.03 -40.61
CA THR A 61 -7.49 16.21 -39.76
C THR A 61 -8.89 16.85 -39.61
N VAL A 62 -9.29 17.05 -38.36
CA VAL A 62 -10.50 17.72 -37.96
C VAL A 62 -10.15 18.92 -37.10
N ASP A 63 -10.38 20.12 -37.60
CA ASP A 63 -9.94 21.37 -36.94
C ASP A 63 -10.70 21.67 -35.64
N ASN A 64 -11.93 21.19 -35.51
CA ASN A 64 -12.77 21.48 -34.36
C ASN A 64 -13.14 20.19 -33.60
N ASN A 65 -14.29 19.62 -33.88
CA ASN A 65 -14.83 18.50 -33.11
C ASN A 65 -15.04 17.27 -34.01
N GLU A 66 -14.63 16.11 -33.51
CA GLU A 66 -15.00 14.82 -34.06
C GLU A 66 -15.89 14.08 -33.07
N THR A 67 -16.94 13.43 -33.57
CA THR A 67 -17.80 12.54 -32.80
C THR A 67 -17.90 11.18 -33.49
N ILE A 68 -17.52 10.12 -32.79
CA ILE A 68 -17.64 8.74 -33.27
C ILE A 68 -18.60 8.00 -32.34
N THR A 69 -19.67 7.43 -32.90
CA THR A 69 -20.64 6.61 -32.18
C THR A 69 -20.68 5.23 -32.81
N ILE A 70 -20.39 4.21 -32.03
CA ILE A 70 -20.41 2.79 -32.45
C ILE A 70 -21.53 2.10 -31.67
N GLY A 71 -22.49 1.52 -32.36
CA GLY A 71 -23.68 0.92 -31.74
C GLY A 71 -23.45 -0.44 -31.10
N VAL A 72 -22.42 -1.20 -31.52
CA VAL A 72 -22.13 -2.55 -31.02
C VAL A 72 -20.65 -2.66 -30.69
N ASP A 73 -19.80 -3.09 -31.60
CA ASP A 73 -18.41 -3.40 -31.30
C ASP A 73 -17.44 -2.51 -32.08
N ARG A 74 -16.37 -2.07 -31.45
CA ARG A 74 -15.22 -1.44 -32.09
C ARG A 74 -13.99 -2.32 -31.86
N THR A 75 -13.31 -2.69 -32.92
CA THR A 75 -12.02 -3.36 -32.87
C THR A 75 -10.96 -2.46 -33.50
N GLU A 76 -9.91 -2.19 -32.78
CA GLU A 76 -8.74 -1.44 -33.25
C GLU A 76 -7.47 -2.27 -33.07
N LYS A 77 -6.64 -2.35 -34.10
CA LYS A 77 -5.37 -3.05 -34.05
C LYS A 77 -4.25 -2.20 -34.65
N VAL A 78 -3.31 -1.82 -33.82
CA VAL A 78 -2.11 -1.08 -34.21
C VAL A 78 -0.92 -2.05 -34.20
N GLY A 79 -0.29 -2.22 -35.36
CA GLY A 79 0.79 -3.22 -35.53
C GLY A 79 2.12 -2.84 -34.93
N ASN A 80 2.34 -1.55 -34.62
CA ASN A 80 3.61 -1.05 -34.09
C ASN A 80 3.35 -0.08 -32.95
N ASN A 81 3.28 1.20 -33.17
CA ASN A 81 3.17 2.21 -32.13
C ASN A 81 1.85 2.98 -32.21
N GLU A 82 1.24 3.20 -31.07
CA GLU A 82 0.14 4.14 -30.90
C GLU A 82 0.58 5.30 -30.00
N LYS A 83 0.20 6.52 -30.34
CA LYS A 83 0.42 7.71 -29.52
C LYS A 83 -0.87 8.48 -29.35
N ILE A 84 -1.34 8.61 -28.12
CA ILE A 84 -2.50 9.43 -27.76
C ILE A 84 -2.00 10.63 -26.95
N SER A 85 -2.35 11.85 -27.38
CA SER A 85 -2.03 13.09 -26.67
C SER A 85 -3.30 13.91 -26.46
N ILE A 86 -3.64 14.18 -25.22
CA ILE A 86 -4.87 14.89 -24.82
C ILE A 86 -4.45 16.13 -24.03
N GLY A 87 -4.79 17.31 -24.56
CA GLY A 87 -4.36 18.59 -23.99
C GLY A 87 -5.07 19.01 -22.70
N ALA A 88 -6.22 18.39 -22.40
CA ALA A 88 -6.99 18.72 -21.19
C ALA A 88 -7.45 17.44 -20.46
N ASN A 89 -8.70 17.03 -20.63
CA ASN A 89 -9.27 15.94 -19.84
C ASN A 89 -9.52 14.70 -20.70
N ARG A 90 -9.23 13.51 -20.14
CA ARG A 90 -9.71 12.23 -20.65
C ARG A 90 -10.66 11.63 -19.61
N THR A 91 -11.83 11.19 -20.06
CA THR A 91 -12.75 10.39 -19.27
C THR A 91 -12.93 9.05 -19.96
N GLU A 92 -12.84 7.98 -19.22
CA GLU A 92 -13.08 6.62 -19.67
C GLU A 92 -14.04 5.95 -18.69
N ASP A 93 -15.11 5.36 -19.21
CA ASP A 93 -16.12 4.66 -18.42
C ASP A 93 -16.33 3.26 -19.02
N VAL A 94 -15.96 2.24 -18.26
CA VAL A 94 -16.04 0.82 -18.64
C VAL A 94 -17.11 0.15 -17.78
N GLY A 95 -18.27 -0.10 -18.36
CA GLY A 95 -19.43 -0.65 -17.63
C GLY A 95 -19.29 -2.06 -17.10
N SER A 96 -18.26 -2.82 -17.49
CA SER A 96 -18.02 -4.20 -17.03
C SER A 96 -16.55 -4.42 -16.70
N ASN A 97 -15.76 -4.95 -17.60
CA ASN A 97 -14.39 -5.36 -17.32
C ASN A 97 -13.38 -4.59 -18.19
N GLU A 98 -12.30 -4.17 -17.59
CA GLU A 98 -11.10 -3.69 -18.29
C GLU A 98 -9.95 -4.67 -18.06
N THR A 99 -9.17 -4.95 -19.11
CA THR A 99 -7.96 -5.77 -19.00
C THR A 99 -6.81 -5.03 -19.69
N ILE A 100 -5.75 -4.77 -18.94
CA ILE A 100 -4.51 -4.16 -19.45
C ILE A 100 -3.38 -5.16 -19.29
N SER A 101 -2.71 -5.51 -20.40
CA SER A 101 -1.55 -6.39 -20.42
C SER A 101 -0.36 -5.67 -21.03
N ILE A 102 0.74 -5.55 -20.28
CA ILE A 102 1.95 -4.84 -20.69
C ILE A 102 3.14 -5.80 -20.60
N GLY A 103 3.77 -6.06 -21.75
CA GLY A 103 4.80 -7.10 -21.84
C GLY A 103 6.15 -6.75 -21.21
N VAL A 104 6.45 -5.46 -21.01
CA VAL A 104 7.75 -5.02 -20.47
C VAL A 104 7.53 -3.99 -19.37
N ASP A 105 7.49 -2.72 -19.67
CA ASP A 105 7.46 -1.66 -18.65
C ASP A 105 6.18 -0.84 -18.70
N ARG A 106 5.63 -0.51 -17.54
CA ARG A 106 4.60 0.52 -17.36
C ARG A 106 5.15 1.65 -16.52
N THR A 107 5.08 2.86 -17.03
CA THR A 107 5.38 4.07 -16.26
C THR A 107 4.11 4.91 -16.12
N GLU A 108 3.75 5.22 -14.91
CA GLU A 108 2.63 6.11 -14.58
C GLU A 108 3.13 7.29 -13.74
N LYS A 109 2.72 8.50 -14.11
CA LYS A 109 3.08 9.72 -13.38
C LYS A 109 1.85 10.58 -13.17
N VAL A 110 1.45 10.73 -11.91
CA VAL A 110 0.37 11.62 -11.48
C VAL A 110 0.97 12.86 -10.84
N GLY A 111 0.72 14.03 -11.42
CA GLY A 111 1.36 15.29 -11.00
C GLY A 111 0.79 15.87 -9.70
N SER A 112 -0.39 15.42 -9.26
CA SER A 112 -1.05 15.93 -8.04
C SER A 112 -1.62 14.78 -7.23
N ASN A 113 -2.89 14.43 -7.40
CA ASN A 113 -3.57 13.45 -6.57
C ASN A 113 -3.98 12.22 -7.37
N GLU A 114 -3.78 11.05 -6.80
CA GLU A 114 -4.36 9.79 -7.26
C GLU A 114 -5.36 9.29 -6.23
N LYS A 115 -6.49 8.76 -6.68
CA LYS A 115 -7.49 8.10 -5.84
C LYS A 115 -7.85 6.75 -6.44
N ILE A 116 -7.60 5.68 -5.70
CA ILE A 116 -8.00 4.32 -6.05
C ILE A 116 -9.08 3.87 -5.06
N SER A 117 -10.23 3.43 -5.57
CA SER A 117 -11.33 2.88 -4.75
C SER A 117 -11.72 1.51 -5.30
N ILE A 118 -11.62 0.49 -4.49
CA ILE A 118 -11.89 -0.90 -4.87
C ILE A 118 -13.00 -1.44 -3.95
N GLY A 119 -14.15 -1.79 -4.54
CA GLY A 119 -15.33 -2.21 -3.78
C GLY A 119 -15.25 -3.62 -3.18
N ALA A 120 -14.31 -4.46 -3.63
CA ALA A 120 -14.13 -5.82 -3.14
C ALA A 120 -12.66 -6.11 -2.83
N ASN A 121 -11.95 -6.84 -3.66
CA ASN A 121 -10.61 -7.32 -3.38
C ASN A 121 -9.56 -6.63 -4.26
N ARG A 122 -8.41 -6.33 -3.68
CA ARG A 122 -7.17 -5.98 -4.39
C ARG A 122 -6.13 -7.06 -4.13
N THR A 123 -5.53 -7.56 -5.19
CA THR A 123 -4.35 -8.45 -5.11
C THR A 123 -3.19 -7.76 -5.83
N GLU A 124 -2.05 -7.76 -5.20
CA GLU A 124 -0.81 -7.24 -5.76
C GLU A 124 0.29 -8.29 -5.58
N ASP A 125 0.97 -8.63 -6.65
CA ASP A 125 2.07 -9.61 -6.65
C ASP A 125 3.30 -8.97 -7.30
N VAL A 126 4.34 -8.79 -6.51
CA VAL A 126 5.61 -8.17 -6.92
C VAL A 126 6.70 -9.23 -6.86
N GLY A 127 7.17 -9.67 -8.02
CA GLY A 127 8.12 -10.79 -8.13
C GLY A 127 9.51 -10.52 -7.56
N ASN A 128 9.93 -9.27 -7.44
CA ASN A 128 11.24 -8.90 -6.90
C ASN A 128 11.07 -7.85 -5.79
N ASP A 129 11.35 -6.60 -6.07
CA ASP A 129 11.43 -5.55 -5.07
C ASP A 129 10.25 -4.57 -5.16
N GLU A 130 9.70 -4.20 -4.02
CA GLU A 130 8.78 -3.08 -3.88
C GLU A 130 9.44 -1.97 -3.06
N THR A 131 9.34 -0.72 -3.52
CA THR A 131 9.81 0.45 -2.80
C THR A 131 8.68 1.47 -2.64
N ILE A 132 8.34 1.80 -1.40
CA ILE A 132 7.35 2.82 -1.07
C ILE A 132 8.05 3.97 -0.34
N SER A 133 7.96 5.20 -0.89
CA SER A 133 8.48 6.41 -0.26
C SER A 133 7.37 7.42 -0.05
N ILE A 134 7.15 7.85 1.18
CA ILE A 134 6.09 8.77 1.57
C ILE A 134 6.73 9.99 2.26
N GLY A 135 6.65 11.16 1.63
CA GLY A 135 7.29 12.38 2.10
C GLY A 135 6.66 13.02 3.34
N ALA A 136 5.44 12.63 3.71
CA ALA A 136 4.74 13.18 4.88
C ALA A 136 4.13 12.06 5.74
N ASN A 137 2.83 11.84 5.70
CA ASN A 137 2.15 10.92 6.59
C ASN A 137 1.62 9.69 5.84
N ARG A 138 1.75 8.51 6.45
CA ARG A 138 1.04 7.29 6.07
C ARG A 138 0.03 6.96 7.15
N SER A 139 -1.20 6.68 6.75
CA SER A 139 -2.24 6.12 7.61
C SER A 139 -2.71 4.80 7.03
N GLU A 140 -2.77 3.77 7.84
CA GLU A 140 -3.25 2.45 7.48
C GLU A 140 -4.28 1.99 8.52
N SER A 141 -5.38 1.41 8.06
CA SER A 141 -6.43 0.89 8.92
C SER A 141 -6.92 -0.46 8.39
N VAL A 142 -6.75 -1.49 9.19
CA VAL A 142 -7.18 -2.86 8.89
C VAL A 142 -8.35 -3.24 9.80
N GLY A 143 -9.52 -3.44 9.24
CA GLY A 143 -10.75 -3.67 10.01
C GLY A 143 -10.82 -5.01 10.74
N ASN A 144 -10.08 -6.02 10.28
CA ASN A 144 -10.06 -7.36 10.87
C ASN A 144 -8.64 -7.81 11.20
N ASN A 145 -8.01 -8.58 10.34
CA ASN A 145 -6.73 -9.20 10.61
C ASN A 145 -5.64 -8.66 9.67
N GLU A 146 -4.48 -8.41 10.21
CA GLU A 146 -3.24 -8.20 9.47
C GLU A 146 -2.28 -9.35 9.73
N THR A 147 -1.61 -9.83 8.68
CA THR A 147 -0.56 -10.85 8.79
C THR A 147 0.67 -10.38 8.04
N ILE A 148 1.80 -10.30 8.72
CA ILE A 148 3.09 -9.95 8.14
C ILE A 148 4.04 -11.13 8.30
N SER A 149 4.58 -11.63 7.18
CA SER A 149 5.57 -12.71 7.17
C SER A 149 6.84 -12.24 6.47
N ILE A 150 7.98 -12.30 7.16
CA ILE A 150 9.26 -11.84 6.65
C ILE A 150 10.25 -13.00 6.71
N GLY A 151 10.73 -13.45 5.57
CA GLY A 151 11.60 -14.63 5.46
C GLY A 151 13.04 -14.42 5.92
N ALA A 152 13.50 -13.19 6.07
CA ALA A 152 14.85 -12.85 6.51
C ALA A 152 14.80 -11.77 7.60
N ASP A 153 15.35 -10.59 7.35
CA ASP A 153 15.52 -9.56 8.37
C ASP A 153 14.41 -8.49 8.29
N ARG A 154 13.94 -8.03 9.46
CA ARG A 154 13.13 -6.84 9.60
C ARG A 154 13.90 -5.77 10.35
N SER A 155 13.99 -4.58 9.79
CA SER A 155 14.53 -3.40 10.48
C SER A 155 13.45 -2.32 10.57
N GLU A 156 13.29 -1.76 11.75
CA GLU A 156 12.36 -0.67 12.03
C GLU A 156 13.07 0.43 12.81
N SER A 157 12.86 1.69 12.42
CA SER A 157 13.43 2.84 13.09
C SER A 157 12.38 3.92 13.26
N VAL A 158 12.11 4.29 14.50
CA VAL A 158 11.17 5.35 14.87
C VAL A 158 11.95 6.52 15.47
N GLY A 159 11.97 7.65 14.77
CA GLY A 159 12.78 8.82 15.14
C GLY A 159 12.26 9.60 16.36
N ALA A 160 11.01 9.36 16.79
CA ALA A 160 10.42 10.05 17.94
C ALA A 160 9.73 9.04 18.87
N ASN A 161 8.42 8.96 18.88
CA ASN A 161 7.66 8.13 19.82
C ASN A 161 7.02 6.95 19.08
N GLU A 162 7.05 5.78 19.70
CA GLU A 162 6.26 4.61 19.34
C GLU A 162 5.24 4.34 20.45
N THR A 163 4.00 4.03 20.07
CA THR A 163 2.95 3.60 20.99
C THR A 163 2.32 2.32 20.47
N ILE A 164 2.29 1.28 21.31
CA ILE A 164 1.66 0.00 21.02
C ILE A 164 0.55 -0.23 22.05
N ASP A 165 -0.68 -0.34 21.60
CA ASP A 165 -1.85 -0.66 22.43
C ASP A 165 -2.46 -1.99 21.98
N ILE A 166 -2.55 -2.96 22.90
CA ILE A 166 -3.02 -4.31 22.63
C ILE A 166 -4.17 -4.62 23.60
N GLY A 167 -5.39 -4.60 23.10
CA GLY A 167 -6.60 -4.90 23.89
C GLY A 167 -6.75 -6.36 24.35
N GLY A 168 -5.95 -7.27 23.77
CA GLY A 168 -5.95 -8.69 24.10
C GLY A 168 -4.59 -9.18 24.62
N ASN A 169 -4.13 -10.29 24.10
CA ASN A 169 -2.87 -10.92 24.51
C ASN A 169 -1.72 -10.54 23.54
N GLN A 170 -0.55 -10.30 24.10
CA GLN A 170 0.71 -10.23 23.37
C GLN A 170 1.56 -11.48 23.66
N SER A 171 2.11 -12.10 22.62
CA SER A 171 3.06 -13.18 22.73
C SER A 171 4.31 -12.87 21.92
N THR A 172 5.48 -13.00 22.54
CA THR A 172 6.78 -12.81 21.88
C THR A 172 7.63 -14.04 22.08
N SER A 173 8.15 -14.62 21.00
CA SER A 173 9.06 -15.75 21.03
C SER A 173 10.36 -15.42 20.30
N ILE A 174 11.50 -15.52 20.98
CA ILE A 174 12.82 -15.20 20.45
C ILE A 174 13.70 -16.43 20.52
N GLY A 175 14.06 -16.98 19.37
CA GLY A 175 14.84 -18.25 19.28
C GLY A 175 16.29 -18.16 19.72
N LYS A 176 16.87 -16.97 19.84
CA LYS A 176 18.27 -16.79 20.22
C LYS A 176 18.42 -15.75 21.33
N ASN A 177 18.73 -14.51 21.00
CA ASN A 177 19.07 -13.48 21.98
C ASN A 177 18.09 -12.29 21.87
N GLU A 178 17.69 -11.77 23.01
CA GLU A 178 17.08 -10.45 23.12
C GLU A 178 18.08 -9.47 23.74
N SER A 179 18.18 -8.27 23.16
CA SER A 179 18.94 -7.16 23.75
C SER A 179 18.05 -5.93 23.81
N ARG A 180 17.92 -5.33 24.98
CA ARG A 180 17.12 -4.13 25.20
C ARG A 180 17.96 -3.07 25.92
N SER A 181 18.05 -1.88 25.35
CA SER A 181 18.70 -0.73 25.95
C SER A 181 17.68 0.41 26.12
N VAL A 182 17.63 0.99 27.33
CA VAL A 182 16.75 2.11 27.67
C VAL A 182 17.60 3.24 28.24
N GLY A 183 17.68 4.38 27.58
CA GLY A 183 18.59 5.48 27.91
C GLY A 183 18.26 6.19 29.21
N GLN A 184 17.00 6.17 29.68
CA GLN A 184 16.57 6.84 30.89
C GLN A 184 15.87 5.90 31.87
N GLY A 185 14.56 5.84 31.86
CA GLY A 185 13.78 5.04 32.80
C GLY A 185 12.98 3.93 32.10
N ARG A 186 12.72 2.87 32.84
CA ARG A 186 11.77 1.82 32.45
C ARG A 186 10.86 1.53 33.61
N ASP A 187 9.57 1.69 33.41
CA ASP A 187 8.54 1.30 34.34
C ASP A 187 7.81 0.04 33.83
N THR A 188 7.56 -0.89 34.73
CA THR A 188 6.77 -2.09 34.43
C THR A 188 5.71 -2.28 35.53
N SER A 189 4.46 -2.37 35.14
CA SER A 189 3.35 -2.64 36.06
C SER A 189 2.57 -3.86 35.58
N VAL A 190 2.43 -4.85 36.45
CA VAL A 190 1.70 -6.09 36.19
C VAL A 190 0.58 -6.20 37.22
N GLY A 191 -0.67 -6.30 36.78
CA GLY A 191 -1.85 -6.25 37.63
C GLY A 191 -2.07 -7.51 38.47
N LYS A 192 -1.46 -8.65 38.13
CA LYS A 192 -1.61 -9.91 38.85
C LYS A 192 -0.23 -10.55 39.09
N ASP A 193 0.17 -11.47 38.26
CA ASP A 193 1.35 -12.28 38.46
C ASP A 193 2.42 -11.95 37.43
N ASP A 194 3.68 -11.77 37.89
CA ASP A 194 4.86 -11.63 37.04
C ASP A 194 5.84 -12.75 37.42
N GLY A 195 6.18 -13.62 36.48
CA GLY A 195 7.05 -14.75 36.66
C GLY A 195 8.34 -14.60 35.86
N LEU A 196 9.49 -14.79 36.50
CA LEU A 196 10.79 -14.85 35.83
C LEU A 196 11.43 -16.20 36.11
N ASP A 197 11.65 -17.01 35.07
CA ASP A 197 12.38 -18.26 35.11
C ASP A 197 13.69 -18.15 34.31
N VAL A 198 14.82 -18.42 34.95
CA VAL A 198 16.14 -18.27 34.34
C VAL A 198 16.95 -19.57 34.52
N GLY A 199 17.17 -20.30 33.43
CA GLY A 199 17.79 -21.62 33.43
C GLY A 199 19.23 -21.67 33.91
N LYS A 200 19.98 -20.55 33.94
CA LYS A 200 21.38 -20.55 34.41
C LYS A 200 21.66 -19.48 35.46
N SER A 201 21.79 -18.22 35.08
CA SER A 201 22.15 -17.14 35.99
C SER A 201 21.30 -15.91 35.79
N PHE A 202 20.88 -15.31 36.87
CA PHE A 202 20.22 -14.01 36.90
C PHE A 202 21.12 -13.01 37.64
N THR A 203 21.45 -11.91 37.00
CA THR A 203 22.26 -10.84 37.58
C THR A 203 21.45 -9.55 37.62
N LEU A 204 21.33 -8.97 38.82
CA LEU A 204 20.69 -7.67 39.04
C LEU A 204 21.74 -6.69 39.57
N ASN A 205 22.03 -5.65 38.81
CA ASN A 205 23.01 -4.62 39.20
C ASN A 205 22.34 -3.23 39.15
N ALA A 206 22.46 -2.48 40.24
CA ALA A 206 21.95 -1.12 40.36
C ALA A 206 23.01 -0.21 40.97
N GLY A 207 23.23 0.98 40.44
CA GLY A 207 24.25 1.93 40.89
C GLY A 207 24.00 2.46 42.30
N ASP A 208 22.75 2.62 42.74
CA ASP A 208 22.43 3.22 44.03
C ASP A 208 21.77 2.26 45.02
N SER A 209 20.76 1.52 44.64
CA SER A 209 20.10 0.56 45.54
C SER A 209 19.27 -0.46 44.79
N ILE A 210 19.13 -1.64 45.41
CA ILE A 210 18.14 -2.67 45.08
C ILE A 210 17.20 -2.80 46.28
N THR A 211 15.90 -2.73 46.03
CA THR A 211 14.88 -2.88 47.09
C THR A 211 13.84 -3.88 46.64
N LEU A 212 13.62 -4.92 47.43
CA LEU A 212 12.55 -5.91 47.27
C LEU A 212 11.55 -5.70 48.39
N VAL A 213 10.29 -5.52 48.11
CA VAL A 213 9.23 -5.22 49.11
C VAL A 213 8.05 -6.13 48.87
N THR A 214 7.50 -6.71 49.93
CA THR A 214 6.23 -7.39 49.91
C THR A 214 5.49 -7.10 51.25
N GLY A 215 4.39 -6.34 51.20
CA GLY A 215 3.69 -5.91 52.40
C GLY A 215 4.60 -5.19 53.40
N ALA A 216 4.76 -5.71 54.63
CA ALA A 216 5.62 -5.14 55.68
C ALA A 216 7.09 -5.68 55.67
N ALA A 217 7.42 -6.62 54.77
CA ALA A 217 8.76 -7.22 54.70
C ALA A 217 9.55 -6.59 53.56
N SER A 218 10.85 -6.40 53.75
CA SER A 218 11.76 -5.86 52.73
C SER A 218 13.20 -6.36 52.87
N ILE A 219 13.87 -6.42 51.71
CA ILE A 219 15.34 -6.54 51.60
C ILE A 219 15.86 -5.33 50.83
N ARG A 220 16.76 -4.58 51.41
CA ARG A 220 17.36 -3.39 50.77
C ARG A 220 18.89 -3.48 50.83
N MET A 221 19.50 -3.33 49.67
CA MET A 221 20.95 -3.18 49.47
C MET A 221 21.24 -1.78 48.98
N LYS A 222 22.26 -1.11 49.52
CA LYS A 222 22.68 0.23 49.15
C LYS A 222 24.12 0.27 48.67
N LYS A 223 24.48 1.30 47.93
CA LYS A 223 25.84 1.50 47.41
C LYS A 223 26.92 1.69 48.49
N ASP A 224 26.54 2.08 49.70
CA ASP A 224 27.46 2.20 50.86
C ASP A 224 27.79 0.84 51.48
N GLY A 225 27.33 -0.26 50.91
CA GLY A 225 27.54 -1.63 51.41
C GLY A 225 26.50 -2.06 52.45
N SER A 226 25.56 -1.23 52.83
CA SER A 226 24.55 -1.59 53.84
C SER A 226 23.53 -2.55 53.24
N ILE A 227 23.22 -3.65 53.97
CA ILE A 227 22.15 -4.58 53.70
C ILE A 227 21.20 -4.58 54.87
N VAL A 228 19.92 -4.31 54.64
CA VAL A 228 18.86 -4.30 55.66
C VAL A 228 17.82 -5.33 55.28
N ILE A 229 17.52 -6.27 56.17
CA ILE A 229 16.43 -7.22 56.08
C ILE A 229 15.45 -6.89 57.19
N SER A 230 14.23 -6.59 56.83
CA SER A 230 13.18 -6.18 57.78
C SER A 230 11.92 -7.02 57.56
N GLY A 231 11.32 -7.50 58.62
CA GLY A 231 10.09 -8.30 58.62
C GLY A 231 9.58 -8.59 60.01
N LYS A 232 8.34 -9.01 60.15
CA LYS A 232 7.74 -9.40 61.47
C LYS A 232 8.42 -10.62 62.04
N ASN A 233 8.64 -11.64 61.24
CA ASN A 233 9.37 -12.86 61.61
C ASN A 233 10.45 -13.12 60.54
N ILE A 234 11.67 -13.32 60.94
CA ILE A 234 12.81 -13.63 60.06
C ILE A 234 13.36 -14.96 60.54
N THR A 235 13.34 -15.96 59.67
CA THR A 235 13.97 -17.28 59.91
C THR A 235 15.14 -17.44 59.01
N ILE A 236 16.31 -17.81 59.55
CA ILE A 236 17.48 -18.17 58.80
C ILE A 236 17.76 -19.65 59.14
N ASP A 237 17.54 -20.52 58.18
CA ASP A 237 17.68 -21.97 58.34
C ASP A 237 18.73 -22.48 57.33
N GLY A 238 19.60 -23.31 57.75
CA GLY A 238 20.69 -23.89 56.95
C GLY A 238 20.95 -25.35 57.27
N SER A 239 20.97 -26.20 56.28
CA SER A 239 21.33 -27.60 56.39
C SER A 239 22.84 -27.86 56.68
N GLY A 240 23.64 -26.79 56.58
CA GLY A 240 25.08 -26.78 56.92
C GLY A 240 25.38 -25.72 57.97
N ALA A 241 26.55 -25.16 57.97
CA ALA A 241 26.96 -24.13 58.92
C ALA A 241 26.38 -22.74 58.52
N ILE A 242 25.84 -22.02 59.51
CA ILE A 242 25.50 -20.60 59.40
C ILE A 242 26.60 -19.80 60.10
N ASN A 243 27.45 -19.09 59.36
CA ASN A 243 28.55 -18.31 59.91
C ASN A 243 28.16 -16.82 59.99
N VAL A 244 28.17 -16.26 61.20
CA VAL A 244 27.95 -14.83 61.43
C VAL A 244 29.26 -14.23 61.96
N LYS A 245 29.96 -13.41 61.17
CA LYS A 245 31.25 -12.83 61.51
C LYS A 245 31.28 -11.34 61.19
N ALA A 246 31.83 -10.54 62.08
CA ALA A 246 32.11 -9.12 61.86
C ALA A 246 33.53 -8.79 62.40
N ASP A 247 34.18 -7.81 61.71
CA ASP A 247 35.51 -7.32 62.20
C ASP A 247 35.34 -6.43 63.43
N LYS A 248 34.20 -5.89 63.71
CA LYS A 248 33.87 -5.07 64.88
C LYS A 248 32.98 -5.84 65.85
N ASN A 249 31.68 -5.56 65.81
CA ASN A 249 30.74 -6.14 66.78
C ASN A 249 29.62 -6.91 66.07
N VAL A 250 29.28 -8.09 66.59
CA VAL A 250 28.01 -8.75 66.32
C VAL A 250 27.07 -8.44 67.49
N VAL A 251 25.98 -7.73 67.22
CA VAL A 251 25.01 -7.33 68.24
C VAL A 251 23.74 -8.12 68.08
N VAL A 252 23.43 -8.98 69.05
CA VAL A 252 22.16 -9.70 69.09
C VAL A 252 21.33 -9.13 70.24
N LYS A 253 20.14 -8.63 69.93
CA LYS A 253 19.19 -8.09 70.93
C LYS A 253 17.84 -8.75 70.79
N GLY A 254 17.28 -9.18 71.88
CA GLY A 254 15.94 -9.77 71.95
C GLY A 254 15.45 -9.87 73.37
N ARG A 255 14.16 -10.01 73.55
CA ARG A 255 13.55 -10.23 74.91
C ARG A 255 14.08 -11.53 75.52
N LYS A 256 14.34 -12.55 74.71
CA LYS A 256 14.94 -13.83 75.12
C LYS A 256 15.87 -14.30 73.98
N ILE A 257 17.07 -14.70 74.31
CA ILE A 257 18.04 -15.30 73.45
C ILE A 257 18.19 -16.75 73.95
N LEU A 258 17.89 -17.71 73.05
CA LEU A 258 18.08 -19.17 73.39
C LEU A 258 19.28 -19.65 72.58
N GLN A 259 20.19 -20.32 73.28
CA GLN A 259 21.35 -21.06 72.74
C GLN A 259 21.23 -22.50 73.21
N ASN A 260 21.36 -23.44 72.29
CA ASN A 260 21.44 -24.86 72.58
C ASN A 260 22.89 -25.31 72.65
#